data_a24160b360671d0255af37619fea2898
#
_entry.id   a24160b360671d0255af37619fea2898
#
_cell.length_a   1.000
_cell.length_b   1.000
_cell.length_c   1.000
_cell.angle_alpha   90.00
_cell.angle_beta   90.00
_cell.angle_gamma   90.00
#
_symmetry.space_group_name_H-M   'P 1'
#
loop_
_entity.id
_entity.type
_entity.pdbx_description
1 polymer ?
#
loop_
_entity_poly.entity_id
_entity_poly.type
_entity_poly.pdbx_seq_one_letter_code
_entity_poly.pdbx_strand_id
1 'polypeptide(L)'
;RVIPNQNPIQTLTLQHGNNTNEATLAWTNSGTKTGANFILQELLASAWTTGGELFVGRGLFKFDLSAIPANATIISARLSLYSTPNPLNGNQVDANFGTNNSMFIERVVSNWNTTLNWPNQPLGDIATQISIPHTNQSTFDLIDVDVTGLTTSMVTGNNYGFKIRLQNEVFYNLRNFCSSKHANTAKRPKLVISYQ
;
A
#
# COMPACT_ATOMS: atom_id res chain seq x y z
N ARG A 1 21.79 -10.09 -40.95
CA ARG A 1 20.83 -10.33 -39.86
C ARG A 1 20.72 -9.01 -39.11
N VAL A 2 19.65 -8.29 -39.34
CA VAL A 2 19.38 -7.03 -38.62
C VAL A 2 18.96 -7.44 -37.21
N ILE A 3 19.77 -7.09 -36.19
CA ILE A 3 19.37 -7.22 -34.78
C ILE A 3 18.29 -6.17 -34.57
N PRO A 4 17.07 -6.53 -34.11
CA PRO A 4 16.06 -5.53 -33.80
C PRO A 4 16.66 -4.56 -32.78
N ASN A 5 16.53 -3.27 -33.03
CA ASN A 5 16.95 -2.21 -32.13
C ASN A 5 16.09 -2.34 -30.84
N GLN A 6 16.59 -3.04 -29.85
CA GLN A 6 15.92 -3.12 -28.56
C GLN A 6 16.12 -1.79 -27.86
N ASN A 7 15.03 -1.17 -27.46
CA ASN A 7 15.11 0.03 -26.62
C ASN A 7 15.91 -0.32 -25.35
N PRO A 8 16.82 0.56 -24.91
CA PRO A 8 17.59 0.31 -23.70
C PRO A 8 16.65 0.20 -22.49
N ILE A 9 17.01 -0.74 -21.59
CA ILE A 9 16.29 -0.85 -20.31
C ILE A 9 16.48 0.43 -19.53
N GLN A 10 15.37 0.99 -19.07
CA GLN A 10 15.32 2.17 -18.21
C GLN A 10 14.88 1.77 -16.80
N THR A 11 15.34 2.51 -15.81
CA THR A 11 14.92 2.34 -14.41
C THR A 11 14.34 3.64 -13.88
N LEU A 12 13.12 3.57 -13.36
CA LEU A 12 12.43 4.66 -12.71
C LEU A 12 12.28 4.34 -11.22
N THR A 13 12.77 5.22 -10.35
CA THR A 13 12.56 5.13 -8.91
C THR A 13 11.56 6.19 -8.49
N LEU A 14 10.44 5.75 -7.92
CA LEU A 14 9.39 6.58 -7.38
C LEU A 14 9.38 6.43 -5.87
N GLN A 15 9.47 7.54 -5.16
CA GLN A 15 9.30 7.59 -3.71
C GLN A 15 8.27 8.65 -3.37
N HIS A 16 7.33 8.29 -2.48
CA HIS A 16 6.27 9.20 -2.12
C HIS A 16 6.80 10.50 -1.50
N GLY A 17 6.31 11.63 -2.03
CA GLY A 17 6.50 12.95 -1.45
C GLY A 17 5.33 13.35 -0.54
N ASN A 18 5.24 14.62 -0.17
CA ASN A 18 4.14 15.18 0.62
C ASN A 18 2.87 15.41 -0.22
N ASN A 19 2.51 14.48 -1.07
CA ASN A 19 1.37 14.60 -1.96
C ASN A 19 0.11 13.91 -1.39
N THR A 20 -1.01 14.10 -2.07
CA THR A 20 -2.35 13.70 -1.63
C THR A 20 -2.77 12.32 -2.13
N ASN A 21 -1.86 11.51 -2.69
CA ASN A 21 -2.19 10.23 -3.31
C ASN A 21 -2.17 9.07 -2.30
N GLU A 22 -2.57 9.34 -1.08
CA GLU A 22 -2.72 8.36 -0.01
C GLU A 22 -4.01 8.59 0.77
N ALA A 23 -4.56 7.51 1.27
CA ALA A 23 -5.70 7.54 2.19
C ALA A 23 -5.65 6.32 3.12
N THR A 24 -6.21 6.47 4.31
CA THR A 24 -6.53 5.37 5.19
C THR A 24 -8.03 5.22 5.29
N LEU A 25 -8.54 4.05 4.98
CA LEU A 25 -9.91 3.67 5.27
C LEU A 25 -10.00 3.14 6.69
N ALA A 26 -10.94 3.63 7.45
CA ALA A 26 -11.19 3.19 8.82
C ALA A 26 -12.65 2.79 9.01
N TRP A 27 -12.85 1.72 9.76
CA TRP A 27 -14.16 1.24 10.15
C TRP A 27 -14.16 0.85 11.63
N THR A 28 -15.28 1.07 12.30
CA THR A 28 -15.51 0.61 13.67
C THR A 28 -16.87 -0.09 13.76
N ASN A 29 -17.02 -0.98 14.74
CA ASN A 29 -18.24 -1.76 14.93
C ASN A 29 -19.43 -0.87 15.39
N SER A 30 -19.19 0.28 16.02
CA SER A 30 -20.20 1.26 16.42
C SER A 30 -20.91 1.96 15.26
N GLY A 31 -20.58 1.58 14.03
CA GLY A 31 -21.18 2.14 12.82
C GLY A 31 -20.64 3.50 12.42
N THR A 32 -19.65 4.03 13.13
CA THR A 32 -18.92 5.23 12.72
C THR A 32 -17.97 4.84 11.57
N LYS A 33 -18.55 4.81 10.38
CA LYS A 33 -17.82 4.60 9.12
C LYS A 33 -17.16 5.91 8.77
N THR A 34 -16.05 6.21 9.45
CA THR A 34 -15.35 7.45 9.20
C THR A 34 -14.70 7.40 7.83
N GLY A 35 -14.95 8.45 7.06
CA GLY A 35 -14.28 8.67 5.79
C GLY A 35 -12.79 8.89 6.02
N ALA A 36 -12.08 8.51 5.01
CA ALA A 36 -10.67 8.56 4.94
C ALA A 36 -10.18 9.98 4.70
N ASN A 37 -9.59 10.56 5.63
CA ASN A 37 -8.54 11.53 5.44
C ASN A 37 -7.64 11.58 6.68
N PHE A 38 -7.46 10.42 7.29
CA PHE A 38 -6.34 10.27 8.19
C PHE A 38 -5.08 10.17 7.32
N ILE A 39 -4.60 11.33 6.85
CA ILE A 39 -3.23 11.43 6.37
C ILE A 39 -2.37 11.36 7.62
N LEU A 40 -2.36 10.19 8.20
CA LEU A 40 -1.48 9.85 9.30
C LEU A 40 -0.08 9.64 8.72
N GLN A 41 0.92 9.76 9.55
CA GLN A 41 2.28 9.39 9.15
C GLN A 41 2.44 7.89 8.93
N GLU A 42 1.32 7.17 8.84
CA GLU A 42 1.24 5.71 8.76
C GLU A 42 0.25 5.25 7.68
N LEU A 43 0.64 4.19 6.97
CA LEU A 43 -0.25 3.37 6.17
C LEU A 43 -0.62 2.13 6.96
N LEU A 44 -1.92 1.87 7.12
CA LEU A 44 -2.44 0.83 7.99
C LEU A 44 -2.89 -0.41 7.21
N ALA A 45 -2.49 -1.58 7.70
CA ALA A 45 -3.18 -2.85 7.50
C ALA A 45 -3.43 -3.40 8.90
N SER A 46 -4.55 -3.04 9.53
CA SER A 46 -4.72 -3.25 10.97
C SER A 46 -6.15 -3.59 11.35
N ALA A 47 -6.28 -4.37 12.43
CA ALA A 47 -7.50 -4.62 13.16
C ALA A 47 -7.19 -4.51 14.66
N TRP A 48 -7.66 -3.45 15.27
CA TRP A 48 -7.35 -3.06 16.65
C TRP A 48 -8.61 -2.75 17.44
N THR A 49 -8.49 -1.95 18.48
CA THR A 49 -9.63 -1.49 19.27
C THR A 49 -9.70 0.04 19.30
N THR A 50 -10.92 0.55 19.32
CA THR A 50 -11.21 1.92 19.71
C THR A 50 -12.44 1.91 20.63
N GLY A 51 -12.29 2.42 21.87
CA GLY A 51 -13.36 2.34 22.86
C GLY A 51 -13.83 0.92 23.19
N GLY A 52 -12.95 -0.10 23.03
CA GLY A 52 -13.29 -1.51 23.23
C GLY A 52 -13.92 -2.20 22.02
N GLU A 53 -14.22 -1.46 20.95
CA GLU A 53 -14.78 -2.00 19.71
C GLU A 53 -13.73 -2.29 18.65
N LEU A 54 -14.06 -3.17 17.72
CA LEU A 54 -13.18 -3.48 16.59
C LEU A 54 -12.99 -2.24 15.71
N PHE A 55 -11.74 -1.86 15.52
CA PHE A 55 -11.30 -0.89 14.52
C PHE A 55 -10.59 -1.65 13.39
N VAL A 56 -10.94 -1.38 12.14
CA VAL A 56 -10.24 -1.90 10.96
C VAL A 56 -9.69 -0.75 10.15
N GLY A 57 -8.38 -0.83 9.83
CA GLY A 57 -7.68 0.13 8.99
C GLY A 57 -7.13 -0.51 7.73
N ARG A 58 -7.33 0.14 6.56
CA ARG A 58 -6.78 -0.24 5.25
C ARG A 58 -6.09 0.94 4.62
N GLY A 59 -4.88 0.75 4.12
CA GLY A 59 -4.10 1.80 3.46
C GLY A 59 -4.31 1.80 1.95
N LEU A 60 -4.43 2.99 1.38
CA LEU A 60 -4.46 3.25 -0.06
C LEU A 60 -3.33 4.20 -0.42
N PHE A 61 -2.60 3.90 -1.49
CA PHE A 61 -1.53 4.78 -1.97
C PHE A 61 -1.30 4.59 -3.47
N LYS A 62 -0.86 5.66 -4.13
CA LYS A 62 -0.71 5.70 -5.58
C LYS A 62 0.57 6.42 -5.97
N PHE A 63 1.38 5.79 -6.81
CA PHE A 63 2.52 6.40 -7.47
C PHE A 63 2.10 7.01 -8.81
N ASP A 64 2.75 8.09 -9.21
CA ASP A 64 2.59 8.65 -10.55
C ASP A 64 3.43 7.84 -11.55
N LEU A 65 2.76 7.12 -12.44
CA LEU A 65 3.39 6.30 -13.48
C LEU A 65 3.43 6.99 -14.84
N SER A 66 3.06 8.26 -14.93
CA SER A 66 2.94 9.01 -16.22
C SER A 66 4.24 9.13 -17.00
N ALA A 67 5.38 8.98 -16.32
CA ALA A 67 6.70 8.98 -16.98
C ALA A 67 6.99 7.69 -17.76
N ILE A 68 6.21 6.62 -17.56
CA ILE A 68 6.37 5.35 -18.27
C ILE A 68 5.47 5.39 -19.52
N PRO A 69 6.04 5.21 -20.73
CA PRO A 69 5.21 5.14 -21.94
C PRO A 69 4.17 4.02 -21.86
N ALA A 70 2.96 4.27 -22.33
CA ALA A 70 1.86 3.28 -22.27
C ALA A 70 2.14 1.97 -23.03
N ASN A 71 3.04 2.03 -24.01
CA ASN A 71 3.50 0.86 -24.79
C ASN A 71 4.79 0.24 -24.25
N ALA A 72 5.32 0.72 -23.12
CA ALA A 72 6.51 0.15 -22.52
C ALA A 72 6.25 -1.26 -21.98
N THR A 73 7.24 -2.13 -22.14
CA THR A 73 7.24 -3.44 -21.51
C THR A 73 7.83 -3.33 -20.11
N ILE A 74 7.03 -3.61 -19.09
CA ILE A 74 7.51 -3.65 -17.71
C ILE A 74 8.30 -4.94 -17.49
N ILE A 75 9.58 -4.81 -17.16
CA ILE A 75 10.48 -5.94 -16.90
C ILE A 75 10.40 -6.36 -15.44
N SER A 76 10.39 -5.38 -14.53
CA SER A 76 10.23 -5.61 -13.10
C SER A 76 9.66 -4.38 -12.40
N ALA A 77 8.91 -4.62 -11.32
CA ALA A 77 8.51 -3.57 -10.40
C ALA A 77 8.64 -4.08 -8.96
N ARG A 78 9.34 -3.31 -8.12
CA ARG A 78 9.71 -3.67 -6.75
C ARG A 78 9.18 -2.61 -5.78
N LEU A 79 8.26 -3.02 -4.91
CA LEU A 79 7.64 -2.17 -3.90
C LEU A 79 8.35 -2.36 -2.56
N SER A 80 8.72 -1.25 -1.92
CA SER A 80 9.22 -1.27 -0.54
C SER A 80 8.30 -0.45 0.36
N LEU A 81 7.89 -1.05 1.48
CA LEU A 81 7.13 -0.44 2.56
C LEU A 81 7.91 -0.63 3.86
N TYR A 82 8.12 0.44 4.59
CA TYR A 82 8.93 0.45 5.79
C TYR A 82 8.06 0.51 7.03
N SER A 83 8.27 -0.41 7.96
CA SER A 83 7.56 -0.43 9.25
C SER A 83 7.74 0.89 10.00
N THR A 84 6.66 1.39 10.59
CA THR A 84 6.75 2.58 11.44
C THR A 84 7.44 2.24 12.77
N PRO A 85 8.52 2.92 13.13
CA PRO A 85 9.28 2.54 14.33
C PRO A 85 8.51 2.84 15.64
N ASN A 86 7.63 3.82 15.60
CA ASN A 86 6.80 4.24 16.73
C ASN A 86 5.36 4.43 16.24
N PRO A 87 4.49 3.44 16.42
CA PRO A 87 3.08 3.56 16.05
C PRO A 87 2.40 4.75 16.71
N LEU A 88 1.59 5.47 15.94
CA LEU A 88 0.93 6.70 16.38
C LEU A 88 -0.52 6.46 16.83
N ASN A 89 -1.06 5.27 16.58
CA ASN A 89 -2.47 4.98 16.77
C ASN A 89 -2.74 4.23 18.07
N GLY A 90 -3.53 4.82 18.94
CA GLY A 90 -4.00 4.19 20.17
C GLY A 90 -2.86 3.79 21.12
N ASN A 91 -2.92 2.56 21.64
CA ASN A 91 -1.94 1.97 22.54
C ASN A 91 -1.04 0.95 21.85
N GLN A 92 -0.86 1.05 20.55
CA GLN A 92 0.04 0.18 19.80
C GLN A 92 1.49 0.50 20.16
N VAL A 93 2.29 -0.54 20.42
CA VAL A 93 3.70 -0.39 20.80
C VAL A 93 4.65 -0.86 19.70
N ASP A 94 4.17 -1.73 18.81
CA ASP A 94 4.93 -2.33 17.72
C ASP A 94 4.29 -2.05 16.37
N ALA A 95 5.08 -1.98 15.31
CA ALA A 95 4.57 -1.83 13.95
C ALA A 95 3.88 -3.08 13.43
N ASN A 96 4.31 -4.25 13.91
CA ASN A 96 3.71 -5.54 13.59
C ASN A 96 3.31 -6.23 14.89
N PHE A 97 2.09 -6.68 14.95
CA PHE A 97 1.57 -7.34 16.15
C PHE A 97 0.50 -8.37 15.77
N GLY A 98 0.28 -9.33 16.69
CA GLY A 98 -0.82 -10.27 16.62
C GLY A 98 -0.40 -11.68 16.21
N THR A 99 -1.34 -12.61 16.33
CA THR A 99 -1.12 -14.04 16.07
C THR A 99 -1.19 -14.37 14.58
N ASN A 100 -1.82 -13.49 13.77
CA ASN A 100 -1.87 -13.64 12.31
C ASN A 100 -2.03 -12.26 11.66
N ASN A 101 -0.90 -11.57 11.46
CA ASN A 101 -0.83 -10.28 10.77
C ASN A 101 -0.49 -10.44 9.27
N SER A 102 -0.78 -11.59 8.67
CA SER A 102 -0.68 -11.76 7.21
C SER A 102 -1.57 -10.75 6.49
N MET A 103 -1.10 -10.24 5.36
CA MET A 103 -1.76 -9.15 4.65
C MET A 103 -1.79 -9.37 3.14
N PHE A 104 -2.61 -8.61 2.46
CA PHE A 104 -2.62 -8.51 1.01
C PHE A 104 -2.12 -7.14 0.54
N ILE A 105 -1.42 -7.16 -0.59
CA ILE A 105 -1.20 -5.99 -1.44
C ILE A 105 -2.04 -6.21 -2.69
N GLU A 106 -2.99 -5.32 -2.95
CA GLU A 106 -3.94 -5.38 -4.06
C GLU A 106 -3.73 -4.20 -5.00
N ARG A 107 -3.92 -4.41 -6.30
CA ARG A 107 -4.13 -3.31 -7.24
C ARG A 107 -5.56 -2.77 -7.06
N VAL A 108 -5.70 -1.46 -7.00
CA VAL A 108 -7.01 -0.81 -6.99
C VAL A 108 -7.56 -0.75 -8.42
N VAL A 109 -8.83 -1.11 -8.60
CA VAL A 109 -9.47 -1.22 -9.93
C VAL A 109 -10.60 -0.21 -10.18
N SER A 110 -10.89 0.64 -9.20
CA SER A 110 -11.86 1.73 -9.35
C SER A 110 -11.27 3.05 -8.89
N ASN A 111 -11.69 4.15 -9.53
CA ASN A 111 -11.20 5.49 -9.17
C ASN A 111 -11.57 5.87 -7.74
N TRP A 112 -10.72 6.65 -7.10
CA TRP A 112 -10.92 7.17 -5.77
C TRP A 112 -10.24 8.53 -5.58
N ASN A 113 -10.70 9.25 -4.59
CA ASN A 113 -10.12 10.50 -4.14
C ASN A 113 -10.09 10.55 -2.62
N THR A 114 -9.61 11.61 -2.04
CA THR A 114 -9.45 11.77 -0.60
C THR A 114 -10.76 11.96 0.17
N THR A 115 -11.92 12.01 -0.51
CA THR A 115 -13.25 12.09 0.13
C THR A 115 -13.92 10.73 0.30
N LEU A 116 -13.21 9.63 -0.07
CA LEU A 116 -13.73 8.27 0.06
C LEU A 116 -14.01 7.92 1.53
N ASN A 117 -14.91 6.97 1.74
CA ASN A 117 -15.24 6.42 3.05
C ASN A 117 -15.38 4.89 2.97
N TRP A 118 -15.58 4.23 4.08
CA TRP A 118 -15.67 2.78 4.10
C TRP A 118 -16.74 2.18 3.18
N PRO A 119 -18.00 2.71 3.11
CA PRO A 119 -19.01 2.18 2.20
C PRO A 119 -18.68 2.34 0.71
N ASN A 120 -17.97 3.39 0.33
CA ASN A 120 -17.58 3.66 -1.06
C ASN A 120 -16.09 3.43 -1.34
N GLN A 121 -15.45 2.56 -0.53
CA GLN A 121 -14.06 2.22 -0.75
C GLN A 121 -13.82 1.63 -2.15
N PRO A 122 -12.68 1.93 -2.77
CA PRO A 122 -12.38 1.39 -4.07
C PRO A 122 -12.16 -0.13 -4.00
N LEU A 123 -12.57 -0.82 -5.06
CA LEU A 123 -12.38 -2.26 -5.19
C LEU A 123 -10.90 -2.59 -5.41
N GLY A 124 -10.44 -3.65 -4.76
CA GLY A 124 -9.15 -4.28 -5.02
C GLY A 124 -9.31 -5.44 -6.00
N ASP A 125 -8.28 -5.70 -6.78
CA ASP A 125 -8.19 -6.87 -7.64
C ASP A 125 -7.77 -8.10 -6.82
N ILE A 126 -8.75 -8.86 -6.39
CA ILE A 126 -8.51 -10.05 -5.56
C ILE A 126 -7.90 -11.22 -6.36
N ALA A 127 -8.02 -11.21 -7.69
CA ALA A 127 -7.52 -12.28 -8.54
C ALA A 127 -5.99 -12.24 -8.69
N THR A 128 -5.38 -11.04 -8.56
CA THR A 128 -3.95 -10.82 -8.73
C THR A 128 -3.26 -10.33 -7.45
N GLN A 129 -3.96 -10.33 -6.32
CA GLN A 129 -3.43 -9.85 -5.04
C GLN A 129 -2.17 -10.62 -4.61
N ILE A 130 -1.26 -9.92 -3.96
CA ILE A 130 -0.02 -10.50 -3.43
C ILE A 130 -0.22 -10.79 -1.96
N SER A 131 0.02 -12.04 -1.57
CA SER A 131 -0.04 -12.47 -0.18
C SER A 131 1.30 -12.23 0.50
N ILE A 132 1.27 -11.51 1.62
CA ILE A 132 2.41 -11.30 2.50
C ILE A 132 2.19 -12.13 3.76
N PRO A 133 3.11 -13.04 4.11
CA PRO A 133 2.94 -13.92 5.25
C PRO A 133 2.99 -13.17 6.58
N HIS A 134 2.50 -13.83 7.62
CA HIS A 134 2.63 -13.39 9.00
C HIS A 134 4.09 -13.22 9.42
N THR A 135 4.35 -12.29 10.34
CA THR A 135 5.65 -12.12 11.01
C THR A 135 5.48 -11.95 12.51
N ASN A 136 6.39 -12.54 13.27
CA ASN A 136 6.51 -12.35 14.72
C ASN A 136 7.48 -11.21 15.09
N GLN A 137 8.09 -10.57 14.10
CA GLN A 137 9.00 -9.44 14.36
C GLN A 137 8.18 -8.19 14.65
N SER A 138 8.52 -7.47 15.70
CA SER A 138 7.87 -6.21 16.11
C SER A 138 7.96 -5.12 15.03
N THR A 139 9.05 -5.14 14.26
CA THR A 139 9.26 -4.31 13.07
C THR A 139 9.77 -5.19 11.94
N PHE A 140 9.19 -5.08 10.76
CA PHE A 140 9.61 -5.84 9.59
C PHE A 140 9.32 -5.05 8.31
N ASP A 141 10.37 -4.50 7.73
CA ASP A 141 10.28 -3.79 6.45
C ASP A 141 9.99 -4.79 5.33
N LEU A 142 9.03 -4.46 4.46
CA LEU A 142 8.81 -5.16 3.19
C LEU A 142 9.71 -4.51 2.15
N ILE A 143 10.80 -5.18 1.80
CA ILE A 143 11.77 -4.66 0.85
C ILE A 143 11.66 -5.42 -0.48
N ASP A 144 11.56 -4.65 -1.56
CA ASP A 144 11.58 -5.15 -2.95
C ASP A 144 10.55 -6.25 -3.24
N VAL A 145 9.34 -6.13 -2.66
CA VAL A 145 8.23 -7.01 -2.98
C VAL A 145 7.92 -6.95 -4.47
N ASP A 146 7.86 -8.11 -5.11
CA ASP A 146 7.54 -8.19 -6.54
C ASP A 146 6.08 -7.81 -6.80
N VAL A 147 5.88 -6.66 -7.42
CA VAL A 147 4.57 -6.15 -7.85
C VAL A 147 4.50 -5.96 -9.37
N THR A 148 5.35 -6.67 -10.10
CA THR A 148 5.49 -6.52 -11.57
C THR A 148 4.15 -6.68 -12.29
N GLY A 149 3.39 -7.74 -12.00
CA GLY A 149 2.08 -7.97 -12.62
C GLY A 149 1.06 -6.87 -12.32
N LEU A 150 1.01 -6.40 -11.07
CA LEU A 150 0.12 -5.30 -10.66
C LEU A 150 0.50 -4.00 -11.39
N THR A 151 1.80 -3.68 -11.45
CA THR A 151 2.31 -2.47 -12.09
C THR A 151 2.10 -2.51 -13.61
N THR A 152 2.35 -3.65 -14.25
CA THR A 152 2.04 -3.83 -15.68
C THR A 152 0.59 -3.51 -15.99
N SER A 153 -0.34 -4.05 -15.20
CA SER A 153 -1.77 -3.79 -15.36
C SER A 153 -2.15 -2.31 -15.13
N MET A 154 -1.40 -1.58 -14.27
CA MET A 154 -1.60 -0.15 -14.07
C MET A 154 -1.06 0.70 -15.22
N VAL A 155 0.06 0.32 -15.83
CA VAL A 155 0.66 1.05 -16.97
C VAL A 155 -0.15 0.84 -18.24
N THR A 156 -0.61 -0.39 -18.51
CA THR A 156 -1.40 -0.71 -19.71
C THR A 156 -2.88 -0.34 -19.61
N GLY A 157 -3.36 -0.06 -18.42
CA GLY A 157 -4.76 0.26 -18.11
C GLY A 157 -4.90 1.54 -17.31
N ASN A 158 -5.63 1.45 -16.20
CA ASN A 158 -5.82 2.59 -15.29
C ASN A 158 -4.99 2.40 -14.02
N ASN A 159 -4.22 3.42 -13.70
CA ASN A 159 -3.49 3.49 -12.45
C ASN A 159 -4.37 4.12 -11.35
N TYR A 160 -4.95 3.27 -10.51
CA TYR A 160 -5.66 3.69 -9.28
C TYR A 160 -4.84 3.36 -8.02
N GLY A 161 -3.61 2.84 -8.16
CA GLY A 161 -2.68 2.58 -7.07
C GLY A 161 -2.88 1.24 -6.39
N PHE A 162 -2.39 1.17 -5.16
CA PHE A 162 -2.37 -0.02 -4.31
C PHE A 162 -3.28 0.14 -3.10
N LYS A 163 -3.80 -0.99 -2.62
CA LYS A 163 -4.46 -1.12 -1.32
C LYS A 163 -3.75 -2.19 -0.50
N ILE A 164 -3.52 -1.90 0.77
CA ILE A 164 -3.04 -2.87 1.75
C ILE A 164 -4.11 -3.12 2.80
N ARG A 165 -4.27 -4.38 3.19
CA ARG A 165 -5.17 -4.81 4.26
C ARG A 165 -4.72 -6.12 4.87
N LEU A 166 -5.14 -6.40 6.08
CA LEU A 166 -4.95 -7.75 6.66
C LEU A 166 -5.74 -8.80 5.87
N GLN A 167 -5.26 -10.04 5.87
CA GLN A 167 -6.02 -11.18 5.35
C GLN A 167 -7.20 -11.50 6.29
N ASN A 168 -6.95 -11.45 7.61
CA ASN A 168 -7.96 -11.63 8.64
C ASN A 168 -8.02 -10.37 9.50
N GLU A 169 -9.10 -9.63 9.38
CA GLU A 169 -9.33 -8.37 10.09
C GLU A 169 -10.00 -8.66 11.45
N VAL A 170 -9.25 -9.32 12.33
CA VAL A 170 -9.67 -9.66 13.70
C VAL A 170 -8.80 -8.91 14.71
N PHE A 171 -9.35 -8.71 15.93
CA PHE A 171 -8.71 -7.95 17.01
C PHE A 171 -7.23 -8.27 17.20
N TYR A 172 -6.47 -7.23 17.45
CA TYR A 172 -5.06 -7.28 17.83
C TYR A 172 -4.13 -7.87 16.77
N ASN A 173 -4.43 -7.62 15.49
CA ASN A 173 -3.51 -7.89 14.40
C ASN A 173 -3.23 -6.58 13.65
N LEU A 174 -1.97 -6.31 13.36
CA LEU A 174 -1.61 -5.12 12.60
C LEU A 174 -0.26 -5.25 11.89
N ARG A 175 -0.15 -4.47 10.82
CA ARG A 175 1.08 -4.10 10.12
C ARG A 175 0.98 -2.64 9.72
N ASN A 176 1.74 -1.79 10.40
CA ASN A 176 1.77 -0.37 10.16
C ASN A 176 3.06 0.02 9.45
N PHE A 177 2.92 0.78 8.39
CA PHE A 177 4.04 1.27 7.58
C PHE A 177 4.08 2.79 7.59
N CYS A 178 5.27 3.34 7.37
CA CYS A 178 5.46 4.77 7.15
C CYS A 178 4.69 5.22 5.90
N SER A 179 4.00 6.33 5.99
CA SER A 179 3.28 6.95 4.85
C SER A 179 4.14 7.97 4.11
N SER A 180 3.59 8.62 3.09
CA SER A 180 4.21 9.77 2.42
C SER A 180 4.44 10.98 3.34
N LYS A 181 3.79 11.01 4.50
CA LYS A 181 3.92 12.08 5.50
C LYS A 181 4.99 11.80 6.55
N HIS A 182 5.58 10.63 6.53
CA HIS A 182 6.61 10.29 7.51
C HIS A 182 7.81 11.26 7.40
N ALA A 183 8.31 11.75 8.56
CA ALA A 183 9.36 12.78 8.60
C ALA A 183 10.65 12.31 7.92
N ASN A 184 11.05 11.05 8.16
CA ASN A 184 12.16 10.44 7.44
C ASN A 184 11.71 10.03 6.03
N THR A 185 12.11 10.81 5.03
CA THR A 185 11.74 10.60 3.63
C THR A 185 12.24 9.28 3.07
N ALA A 186 13.36 8.74 3.55
CA ALA A 186 13.90 7.46 3.12
C ALA A 186 13.04 6.26 3.55
N LYS A 187 12.13 6.45 4.52
CA LYS A 187 11.20 5.43 5.01
C LYS A 187 9.81 5.53 4.37
N ARG A 188 9.61 6.44 3.43
CA ARG A 188 8.34 6.54 2.70
C ARG A 188 8.21 5.42 1.68
N PRO A 189 6.99 5.02 1.26
CA PRO A 189 6.80 4.02 0.23
C PRO A 189 7.63 4.29 -1.02
N LYS A 190 8.27 3.25 -1.54
CA LYS A 190 9.16 3.34 -2.70
C LYS A 190 8.79 2.27 -3.73
N LEU A 191 8.76 2.65 -5.00
CA LEU A 191 8.55 1.75 -6.13
C LEU A 191 9.68 1.92 -7.13
N VAL A 192 10.39 0.84 -7.45
CA VAL A 192 11.45 0.81 -8.46
C VAL A 192 10.96 -0.02 -9.64
N ILE A 193 10.95 0.57 -10.84
CA ILE A 193 10.43 -0.05 -12.06
C ILE A 193 11.51 -0.07 -13.10
N SER A 194 11.77 -1.26 -13.68
CA SER A 194 12.59 -1.40 -14.89
C SER A 194 11.69 -1.70 -16.08
N TYR A 195 11.89 -0.99 -17.18
CA TYR A 195 11.07 -1.10 -18.40
C TYR A 195 11.88 -0.78 -19.67
N GLN A 196 11.35 -1.17 -20.81
CA GLN A 196 11.91 -0.90 -22.14
C GLN A 196 10.83 -0.57 -23.18
#